data_7a9c2c9e2265cbd9186c6431afde8ed7
#
_entry.id   7a9c2c9e2265cbd9186c6431afde8ed7
#
_cell.length_a   1.000
_cell.length_b   1.000
_cell.length_c   1.000
_cell.angle_alpha   90.00
_cell.angle_beta   90.00
_cell.angle_gamma   90.00
#
_symmetry.space_group_name_H-M   'P 1'
#
loop_
_entity.id
_entity.type
_entity.pdbx_description
1 polymer ?
#
loop_
_entity_poly.entity_id
_entity_poly.type
_entity_poly.pdbx_seq_one_letter_code
_entity_poly.pdbx_strand_id
1 'polypeptide(L)'
;MSKKCLYALSTLLLILLTACGKKEEQPAPAPEPAPAPAPAPAGISVGAISLGKAVGPDKRVSAPVETFAKGDTIYASVETTGTGTATLKARWTYKKGDQTTVVSEEPQPITPSGPATTEFHISKPTGWPAGQYQVEVFLDDKSVGVKPFTVS
;
A
#
# COMPACT_ATOMS: atom_id res chain seq x y z
N MET A 1 -67.66 -15.92 0.94
CA MET A 1 -68.82 -15.44 1.77
C MET A 1 -68.50 -13.99 2.06
N SER A 2 -69.17 -13.09 1.33
CA SER A 2 -70.34 -12.31 1.79
C SER A 2 -69.94 -11.27 2.83
N LYS A 3 -70.19 -10.00 2.78
CA LYS A 3 -71.14 -9.12 2.08
C LYS A 3 -70.68 -7.69 2.36
N LYS A 4 -70.71 -6.77 1.37
CA LYS A 4 -71.71 -5.72 1.20
C LYS A 4 -71.85 -4.77 2.39
N CYS A 5 -71.79 -3.47 2.31
CA CYS A 5 -72.67 -2.50 1.70
C CYS A 5 -72.04 -1.13 1.98
N LEU A 6 -71.98 -0.19 1.16
CA LEU A 6 -72.92 0.65 0.41
C LEU A 6 -73.37 1.92 1.15
N TYR A 7 -73.34 3.04 0.39
CA TYR A 7 -74.03 4.35 0.56
C TYR A 7 -73.40 5.38 1.51
N ALA A 8 -73.41 6.65 1.28
CA ALA A 8 -73.98 7.54 0.22
C ALA A 8 -73.34 8.91 0.42
N LEU A 9 -73.02 9.58 -0.62
CA LEU A 9 -73.64 10.78 -1.22
C LEU A 9 -73.81 12.01 -0.34
N SER A 10 -73.41 13.10 -0.91
CA SER A 10 -73.88 14.51 -0.65
C SER A 10 -72.90 15.38 0.16
N THR A 11 -72.45 16.51 -0.19
CA THR A 11 -72.87 17.60 -1.09
C THR A 11 -71.71 18.58 -1.23
N LEU A 12 -71.58 19.07 -2.38
CA LEU A 12 -71.10 20.37 -2.87
C LEU A 12 -71.02 21.52 -1.83
N LEU A 13 -69.79 22.10 -1.64
CA LEU A 13 -69.68 23.52 -1.36
C LEU A 13 -68.36 24.07 -1.93
N LEU A 14 -68.53 24.87 -2.93
CA LEU A 14 -67.51 25.66 -3.65
C LEU A 14 -67.16 26.87 -2.75
N ILE A 15 -65.92 26.95 -2.28
CA ILE A 15 -65.39 28.21 -1.78
C ILE A 15 -64.01 28.45 -2.40
N LEU A 16 -64.01 29.36 -3.35
CA LEU A 16 -62.77 30.00 -3.87
C LEU A 16 -62.25 30.91 -2.77
N LEU A 17 -61.06 30.62 -2.29
CA LEU A 17 -60.23 31.56 -1.57
C LEU A 17 -58.83 31.53 -2.21
N THR A 18 -58.58 32.55 -2.99
CA THR A 18 -57.28 32.96 -3.46
C THR A 18 -56.42 33.34 -2.26
N ALA A 19 -55.48 32.51 -1.87
CA ALA A 19 -54.40 32.89 -0.97
C ALA A 19 -53.08 32.77 -1.72
N CYS A 20 -52.42 33.89 -1.94
CA CYS A 20 -51.03 33.98 -2.33
C CYS A 20 -50.17 33.19 -1.35
N GLY A 21 -49.84 31.95 -1.68
CA GLY A 21 -48.86 31.14 -0.97
C GLY A 21 -47.46 31.64 -1.28
N LYS A 22 -46.87 32.33 -0.34
CA LYS A 22 -45.46 32.64 -0.23
C LYS A 22 -44.70 31.34 -0.40
N LYS A 23 -43.90 31.23 -1.44
CA LYS A 23 -42.99 30.09 -1.73
C LYS A 23 -42.01 30.01 -0.58
N GLU A 24 -42.25 29.12 0.35
CA GLU A 24 -41.33 28.78 1.42
C GLU A 24 -40.15 28.11 0.73
N GLU A 25 -39.03 28.80 0.70
CA GLU A 25 -37.75 28.31 0.21
C GLU A 25 -37.30 27.21 1.19
N GLN A 26 -37.43 25.97 0.77
CA GLN A 26 -36.99 24.80 1.53
C GLN A 26 -35.48 24.93 1.71
N PRO A 27 -34.95 24.93 2.95
CA PRO A 27 -33.51 24.98 3.17
C PRO A 27 -32.84 23.84 2.42
N ALA A 28 -31.81 24.16 1.65
CA ALA A 28 -30.99 23.16 0.97
C ALA A 28 -30.50 22.10 2.00
N PRO A 29 -30.54 20.81 1.65
CA PRO A 29 -29.97 19.78 2.54
C PRO A 29 -28.54 20.14 2.89
N ALA A 30 -28.23 20.10 4.18
CA ALA A 30 -26.85 20.26 4.63
C ALA A 30 -25.94 19.24 3.92
N PRO A 31 -24.73 19.61 3.53
CA PRO A 31 -23.81 18.66 2.92
C PRO A 31 -23.64 17.45 3.83
N GLU A 32 -23.92 16.28 3.25
CA GLU A 32 -23.71 15.00 3.92
C GLU A 32 -22.23 14.92 4.34
N PRO A 33 -21.92 14.57 5.61
CA PRO A 33 -20.52 14.47 6.05
C PRO A 33 -19.75 13.54 5.11
N ALA A 34 -18.63 14.01 4.61
CA ALA A 34 -17.75 13.18 3.78
C ALA A 34 -17.48 11.84 4.52
N PRO A 35 -17.50 10.70 3.81
CA PRO A 35 -17.22 9.41 4.42
C PRO A 35 -15.89 9.48 5.17
N ALA A 36 -15.89 9.05 6.43
CA ALA A 36 -14.66 8.94 7.19
C ALA A 36 -13.66 8.05 6.41
N PRO A 37 -12.35 8.40 6.40
CA PRO A 37 -11.35 7.57 5.74
C PRO A 37 -11.49 6.13 6.22
N ALA A 38 -11.53 5.19 5.26
CA ALA A 38 -11.58 3.78 5.59
C ALA A 38 -10.43 3.41 6.53
N PRO A 39 -10.65 2.58 7.58
CA PRO A 39 -9.59 2.12 8.45
C PRO A 39 -8.44 1.54 7.60
N ALA A 40 -7.21 1.99 7.87
CA ALA A 40 -6.04 1.40 7.23
C ALA A 40 -6.06 -0.13 7.46
N PRO A 41 -5.70 -0.95 6.46
CA PRO A 41 -5.72 -2.39 6.62
C PRO A 41 -4.90 -2.79 7.85
N ALA A 42 -5.50 -3.54 8.74
CA ALA A 42 -4.82 -4.12 9.88
C ALA A 42 -3.82 -5.14 9.35
N GLY A 43 -2.53 -4.85 9.47
CA GLY A 43 -1.45 -5.69 8.98
C GLY A 43 -0.38 -4.87 8.27
N ILE A 44 0.80 -5.47 8.13
CA ILE A 44 1.93 -4.86 7.43
C ILE A 44 1.87 -5.27 5.96
N SER A 45 2.01 -4.28 5.07
CA SER A 45 2.14 -4.49 3.63
C SER A 45 3.47 -3.93 3.14
N VAL A 46 4.13 -4.65 2.24
CA VAL A 46 5.34 -4.19 1.56
C VAL A 46 4.94 -3.43 0.29
N GLY A 47 5.48 -2.24 0.16
CA GLY A 47 5.31 -1.38 -1.00
C GLY A 47 6.51 -1.47 -1.96
N ALA A 48 7.19 -0.33 -2.19
CA ALA A 48 8.31 -0.28 -3.11
C ALA A 48 9.58 -0.95 -2.53
N ILE A 49 10.32 -1.63 -3.41
CA ILE A 49 11.68 -2.12 -3.15
C ILE A 49 12.60 -1.40 -4.13
N SER A 50 13.57 -0.66 -3.63
CA SER A 50 14.51 0.13 -4.43
C SER A 50 15.95 -0.28 -4.13
N LEU A 51 16.77 -0.37 -5.18
CA LEU A 51 18.20 -0.67 -5.07
C LEU A 51 19.04 0.56 -5.37
N GLY A 52 20.16 0.71 -4.68
CA GLY A 52 21.08 1.83 -4.89
C GLY A 52 22.42 1.65 -4.22
N LYS A 53 23.31 2.64 -4.40
CA LYS A 53 24.68 2.64 -3.86
C LYS A 53 24.79 3.38 -2.51
N ALA A 54 23.73 4.09 -2.12
CA ALA A 54 23.64 4.82 -0.89
C ALA A 54 22.19 5.01 -0.45
N VAL A 55 21.99 5.18 0.85
CA VAL A 55 20.71 5.53 1.46
C VAL A 55 20.83 6.86 2.21
N GLY A 56 19.72 7.58 2.29
CA GLY A 56 19.59 8.76 3.12
C GLY A 56 19.36 8.43 4.60
N PRO A 57 19.24 9.45 5.45
CA PRO A 57 18.95 9.28 6.88
C PRO A 57 17.56 8.66 7.14
N ASP A 58 16.68 8.71 6.15
CA ASP A 58 15.36 8.07 6.13
C ASP A 58 15.40 6.62 5.65
N LYS A 59 16.60 6.06 5.46
CA LYS A 59 16.85 4.70 4.93
C LYS A 59 16.36 4.47 3.50
N ARG A 60 16.01 5.53 2.78
CA ARG A 60 15.62 5.46 1.37
C ARG A 60 16.83 5.53 0.47
N VAL A 61 16.80 4.73 -0.59
CA VAL A 61 17.79 4.81 -1.66
C VAL A 61 17.73 6.20 -2.29
N SER A 62 18.85 6.93 -2.29
CA SER A 62 18.93 8.30 -2.80
C SER A 62 18.86 8.36 -4.33
N ALA A 63 19.45 7.36 -5.00
CA ALA A 63 19.45 7.24 -6.45
C ALA A 63 19.26 5.77 -6.83
N PRO A 64 18.07 5.35 -7.28
CA PRO A 64 17.82 3.98 -7.69
C PRO A 64 18.66 3.59 -8.90
N VAL A 65 19.35 2.45 -8.80
CA VAL A 65 20.13 1.85 -9.90
C VAL A 65 19.97 0.33 -9.88
N GLU A 66 20.16 -0.28 -11.04
CA GLU A 66 20.13 -1.75 -11.24
C GLU A 66 21.46 -2.30 -11.72
N THR A 67 22.48 -1.43 -11.86
CA THR A 67 23.83 -1.83 -12.26
C THR A 67 24.86 -1.29 -11.26
N PHE A 68 25.71 -2.17 -10.78
CA PHE A 68 26.71 -1.92 -9.76
C PHE A 68 28.10 -2.28 -10.25
N ALA A 69 29.12 -1.57 -9.73
CA ALA A 69 30.51 -1.96 -9.90
C ALA A 69 30.91 -3.04 -8.88
N LYS A 70 31.99 -3.75 -9.17
CA LYS A 70 32.47 -4.87 -8.31
C LYS A 70 32.76 -4.47 -6.86
N GLY A 71 33.16 -3.22 -6.63
CA GLY A 71 33.49 -2.71 -5.29
C GLY A 71 32.33 -2.00 -4.58
N ASP A 72 31.16 -1.89 -5.20
CA ASP A 72 30.05 -1.15 -4.61
C ASP A 72 29.45 -1.90 -3.41
N THR A 73 29.04 -1.14 -2.41
CA THR A 73 28.03 -1.61 -1.44
C THR A 73 26.66 -1.47 -2.07
N ILE A 74 25.85 -2.51 -1.96
CA ILE A 74 24.54 -2.59 -2.60
C ILE A 74 23.49 -2.50 -1.52
N TYR A 75 22.68 -1.43 -1.58
CA TYR A 75 21.61 -1.15 -0.63
C TYR A 75 20.26 -1.51 -1.24
N ALA A 76 19.37 -2.04 -0.39
CA ALA A 76 17.97 -2.23 -0.70
C ALA A 76 17.11 -1.50 0.34
N SER A 77 16.28 -0.58 -0.11
CA SER A 77 15.25 0.06 0.71
C SER A 77 13.92 -0.64 0.47
N VAL A 78 13.28 -1.06 1.54
CA VAL A 78 11.97 -1.72 1.52
C VAL A 78 10.98 -0.82 2.24
N GLU A 79 10.01 -0.30 1.52
CA GLU A 79 8.93 0.51 2.09
C GLU A 79 7.82 -0.40 2.61
N THR A 80 7.35 -0.07 3.80
CA THR A 80 6.22 -0.77 4.43
C THR A 80 5.14 0.20 4.86
N THR A 81 3.91 -0.27 4.91
CA THR A 81 2.75 0.45 5.45
C THR A 81 1.97 -0.46 6.38
N GLY A 82 1.16 0.15 7.24
CA GLY A 82 0.37 -0.59 8.23
C GLY A 82 1.01 -0.59 9.61
N THR A 83 0.46 -1.40 10.50
CA THR A 83 0.87 -1.47 11.91
C THR A 83 0.96 -2.92 12.36
N GLY A 84 1.84 -3.20 13.31
CA GLY A 84 2.00 -4.54 13.86
C GLY A 84 3.48 -4.95 13.98
N THR A 85 3.71 -6.21 14.24
CA THR A 85 5.06 -6.81 14.30
C THR A 85 5.18 -7.87 13.22
N ALA A 86 6.29 -7.87 12.51
CA ALA A 86 6.62 -8.86 11.47
C ALA A 86 8.14 -9.00 11.33
N THR A 87 8.57 -9.96 10.55
CA THR A 87 9.97 -10.11 10.15
C THR A 87 10.11 -9.82 8.66
N LEU A 88 10.87 -8.78 8.31
CA LEU A 88 11.38 -8.61 6.95
C LEU A 88 12.67 -9.40 6.79
N LYS A 89 12.84 -10.06 5.65
CA LYS A 89 14.06 -10.77 5.32
C LYS A 89 14.47 -10.47 3.89
N ALA A 90 15.73 -10.10 3.69
CA ALA A 90 16.33 -9.93 2.38
C ALA A 90 17.24 -11.12 2.06
N ARG A 91 16.96 -11.82 0.97
CA ARG A 91 17.78 -12.89 0.44
C ARG A 91 18.45 -12.45 -0.85
N TRP A 92 19.75 -12.37 -0.84
CA TRP A 92 20.56 -12.00 -1.99
C TRP A 92 21.10 -13.25 -2.68
N THR A 93 20.93 -13.32 -3.98
CA THR A 93 21.38 -14.47 -4.77
C THR A 93 22.18 -14.03 -6.00
N TYR A 94 23.13 -14.87 -6.38
CA TYR A 94 23.94 -14.75 -7.58
C TYR A 94 23.55 -15.84 -8.58
N LYS A 95 23.34 -15.47 -9.83
CA LYS A 95 23.04 -16.37 -10.93
C LYS A 95 24.27 -16.61 -11.79
N LYS A 96 24.70 -17.87 -11.91
CA LYS A 96 25.77 -18.30 -12.80
C LYS A 96 25.25 -19.41 -13.73
N GLY A 97 24.87 -19.03 -14.95
CA GLY A 97 24.12 -19.93 -15.83
C GLY A 97 22.81 -20.34 -15.19
N ASP A 98 22.54 -21.62 -15.11
CA ASP A 98 21.31 -22.18 -14.50
C ASP A 98 21.40 -22.33 -12.98
N GLN A 99 22.57 -22.08 -12.39
CA GLN A 99 22.77 -22.18 -10.95
C GLN A 99 22.49 -20.86 -10.24
N THR A 100 21.75 -20.93 -9.14
CA THR A 100 21.50 -19.82 -8.24
C THR A 100 22.13 -20.13 -6.87
N THR A 101 23.00 -19.23 -6.42
CA THR A 101 23.70 -19.36 -5.13
C THR A 101 23.27 -18.25 -4.20
N VAL A 102 22.92 -18.59 -2.96
CA VAL A 102 22.64 -17.58 -1.92
C VAL A 102 23.95 -16.91 -1.52
N VAL A 103 23.96 -15.59 -1.60
CA VAL A 103 25.12 -14.74 -1.26
C VAL A 103 25.01 -14.26 0.19
N SER A 104 23.82 -13.85 0.58
CA SER A 104 23.49 -13.38 1.92
C SER A 104 22.01 -13.54 2.19
N GLU A 105 21.67 -13.73 3.44
CA GLU A 105 20.29 -13.72 3.93
C GLU A 105 20.27 -13.00 5.26
N GLU A 106 19.43 -11.98 5.39
CA GLU A 106 19.37 -11.13 6.57
C GLU A 106 17.90 -10.92 7.00
N PRO A 107 17.48 -11.47 8.12
CA PRO A 107 16.19 -11.19 8.73
C PRO A 107 16.30 -9.96 9.65
N GLN A 108 15.29 -9.06 9.58
CA GLN A 108 15.14 -7.93 10.49
C GLN A 108 13.71 -7.89 11.06
N PRO A 109 13.55 -7.95 12.39
CA PRO A 109 12.25 -7.73 13.02
C PRO A 109 11.85 -6.25 12.86
N ILE A 110 10.59 -6.02 12.50
CA ILE A 110 10.03 -4.69 12.32
C ILE A 110 8.75 -4.53 13.15
N THR A 111 8.52 -3.30 13.63
CA THR A 111 7.29 -2.95 14.35
C THR A 111 6.82 -1.58 13.88
N PRO A 112 6.36 -1.45 12.62
CA PRO A 112 5.90 -0.18 12.10
C PRO A 112 4.59 0.25 12.77
N SER A 113 4.43 1.57 12.93
CA SER A 113 3.21 2.23 13.39
C SER A 113 2.62 3.12 12.29
N GLY A 114 2.86 2.78 11.03
CA GLY A 114 2.50 3.52 9.83
C GLY A 114 3.51 3.32 8.72
N PRO A 115 3.61 4.25 7.74
CA PRO A 115 4.63 4.18 6.70
C PRO A 115 6.04 4.17 7.28
N ALA A 116 6.85 3.20 6.89
CA ALA A 116 8.23 3.03 7.36
C ALA A 116 9.13 2.52 6.23
N THR A 117 10.44 2.66 6.40
CA THR A 117 11.43 2.14 5.47
C THR A 117 12.46 1.32 6.24
N THR A 118 12.71 0.12 5.77
CA THR A 118 13.77 -0.77 6.28
C THR A 118 14.86 -0.87 5.23
N GLU A 119 16.11 -0.77 5.65
CA GLU A 119 17.29 -0.85 4.80
C GLU A 119 18.01 -2.17 5.05
N PHE A 120 18.43 -2.79 3.95
CA PHE A 120 19.34 -3.93 3.92
C PHE A 120 20.54 -3.58 3.04
N HIS A 121 21.70 -4.13 3.32
CA HIS A 121 22.84 -3.95 2.43
C HIS A 121 23.79 -5.13 2.44
N ILE A 122 24.50 -5.29 1.33
CA ILE A 122 25.59 -6.24 1.22
C ILE A 122 26.84 -5.55 0.70
N SER A 123 28.00 -5.97 1.21
CA SER A 123 29.29 -5.52 0.74
C SER A 123 30.25 -6.71 0.64
N LYS A 124 31.24 -6.62 -0.25
CA LYS A 124 32.25 -7.65 -0.41
C LYS A 124 33.63 -7.00 -0.61
N PRO A 125 34.51 -7.04 0.41
CA PRO A 125 35.83 -6.41 0.34
C PRO A 125 36.69 -6.89 -0.83
N THR A 126 36.52 -8.13 -1.27
CA THR A 126 37.23 -8.71 -2.41
C THR A 126 36.59 -8.40 -3.76
N GLY A 127 35.53 -7.62 -3.77
CA GLY A 127 34.70 -7.33 -4.94
C GLY A 127 33.72 -8.45 -5.32
N TRP A 128 32.62 -8.04 -5.92
CA TRP A 128 31.59 -8.91 -6.42
C TRP A 128 32.02 -9.56 -7.75
N PRO A 129 31.79 -10.84 -7.98
CA PRO A 129 31.86 -11.41 -9.33
C PRO A 129 30.92 -10.66 -10.28
N ALA A 130 31.37 -10.40 -11.51
CA ALA A 130 30.49 -9.87 -12.53
C ALA A 130 29.40 -10.89 -12.88
N GLY A 131 28.16 -10.41 -13.09
CA GLY A 131 27.05 -11.27 -13.46
C GLY A 131 25.70 -10.77 -12.95
N GLN A 132 24.72 -11.64 -13.01
CA GLN A 132 23.35 -11.34 -12.61
C GLN A 132 23.11 -11.73 -11.15
N TYR A 133 22.42 -10.85 -10.47
CA TYR A 133 22.03 -10.99 -9.08
C TYR A 133 20.55 -10.67 -8.91
N GLN A 134 19.99 -11.03 -7.78
CA GLN A 134 18.70 -10.54 -7.34
C GLN A 134 18.65 -10.47 -5.83
N VAL A 135 17.85 -9.56 -5.31
CA VAL A 135 17.36 -9.58 -3.94
C VAL A 135 15.90 -9.97 -3.94
N GLU A 136 15.56 -10.92 -3.10
CA GLU A 136 14.18 -11.32 -2.81
C GLU A 136 13.85 -10.92 -1.38
N VAL A 137 12.73 -10.22 -1.22
CA VAL A 137 12.24 -9.75 0.07
C VAL A 137 11.08 -10.62 0.53
N PHE A 138 11.13 -11.01 1.79
CA PHE A 138 10.10 -11.81 2.45
C PHE A 138 9.52 -11.02 3.61
N LEU A 139 8.24 -11.17 3.83
CA LEU A 139 7.51 -10.74 5.02
C LEU A 139 6.95 -12.00 5.71
N ASP A 140 7.40 -12.30 6.94
CA ASP A 140 7.06 -13.51 7.67
C ASP A 140 7.20 -14.79 6.82
N ASP A 141 8.38 -14.94 6.19
CA ASP A 141 8.77 -16.04 5.29
C ASP A 141 7.97 -16.12 3.96
N LYS A 142 7.04 -15.21 3.72
CA LYS A 142 6.31 -15.10 2.45
C LYS A 142 7.02 -14.13 1.51
N SER A 143 7.38 -14.59 0.31
CA SER A 143 7.98 -13.72 -0.72
C SER A 143 7.00 -12.61 -1.13
N VAL A 144 7.46 -11.37 -1.05
CA VAL A 144 6.65 -10.16 -1.34
C VAL A 144 7.23 -9.32 -2.46
N GLY A 145 8.42 -9.63 -2.93
CA GLY A 145 9.01 -8.95 -4.09
C GLY A 145 10.41 -9.42 -4.42
N VAL A 146 10.77 -9.29 -5.68
CA VAL A 146 12.09 -9.63 -6.23
C VAL A 146 12.60 -8.46 -7.05
N LYS A 147 13.86 -8.07 -6.84
CA LYS A 147 14.55 -7.05 -7.64
C LYS A 147 15.83 -7.64 -8.24
N PRO A 148 15.89 -7.81 -9.57
CA PRO A 148 17.10 -8.20 -10.27
C PRO A 148 18.07 -7.01 -10.37
N PHE A 149 19.37 -7.29 -10.43
CA PHE A 149 20.42 -6.32 -10.71
C PHE A 149 21.64 -6.99 -11.31
N THR A 150 22.55 -6.19 -11.85
CA THR A 150 23.76 -6.66 -12.50
C THR A 150 24.99 -6.05 -11.86
N VAL A 151 26.07 -6.83 -11.73
CA VAL A 151 27.40 -6.35 -11.38
C VAL A 151 28.31 -6.46 -12.60
N SER A 152 29.02 -5.39 -12.94
CA SER A 152 29.92 -5.31 -14.11
C SER A 152 31.33 -4.83 -13.74
#